data_7b19f4c271168342d126cc30d9ed09b5
#
_entry.id   7b19f4c271168342d126cc30d9ed09b5
#
_cell.length_a   1.000
_cell.length_b   1.000
_cell.length_c   1.000
_cell.angle_alpha   90.00
_cell.angle_beta   90.00
_cell.angle_gamma   90.00
#
_symmetry.space_group_name_H-M   'P 1'
#
loop_
_entity.id
_entity.type
_entity.pdbx_description
1 polymer ?
#
loop_
_entity_poly.entity_id
_entity_poly.type
_entity_poly.pdbx_seq_one_letter_code
_entity_poly.pdbx_strand_id
1 'polypeptide(L)'
;MLNKERLALVANLPHQWRMTNFMFPIPAPSVEISGRTERFAVRRIFCVGRNYAEHAKEFGNDERDPPFFFNKPADAIVPSGTVLAYPSLTQDLHHEAELVVAIGVGGRNITAESAASHIFGFATGNDLTRRDLQADAKSQRRPWDMSKAFDESAVIGTIVPGKSISPDAAIRCHVDEQLRQNAKIGDMTWPISEVIAALSSYVALAAGDLIMTGTPAGVGPVAQGQSCRVEIDGLPEAEFRYGV
;
A
#
# COMPACT_ATOMS: atom_id res chain seq x y z
N MET A 1 -9.53 26.03 -18.55
CA MET A 1 -10.64 26.39 -17.64
C MET A 1 -10.82 25.26 -16.65
N LEU A 2 -10.61 25.49 -15.36
CA LEU A 2 -10.85 24.50 -14.31
C LEU A 2 -12.36 24.26 -14.20
N ASN A 3 -12.78 23.00 -14.27
CA ASN A 3 -14.17 22.58 -14.16
C ASN A 3 -14.75 22.98 -12.79
N LYS A 4 -16.03 23.38 -12.73
CA LYS A 4 -16.72 23.84 -11.50
C LYS A 4 -16.61 22.85 -10.32
N GLU A 5 -16.52 21.55 -10.59
CA GLU A 5 -16.34 20.52 -9.57
C GLU A 5 -14.94 20.55 -8.93
N ARG A 6 -13.88 20.86 -9.70
CA ARG A 6 -12.53 21.07 -9.16
C ARG A 6 -12.43 22.33 -8.28
N LEU A 7 -13.16 23.38 -8.63
CA LEU A 7 -13.25 24.60 -7.82
C LEU A 7 -13.97 24.34 -6.49
N ALA A 8 -15.01 23.50 -6.47
CA ALA A 8 -15.73 23.12 -5.25
C ALA A 8 -14.86 22.27 -4.29
N LEU A 9 -13.99 21.41 -4.82
CA LEU A 9 -13.06 20.61 -4.01
C LEU A 9 -12.02 21.48 -3.29
N VAL A 10 -11.46 22.48 -3.99
CA VAL A 10 -10.50 23.43 -3.43
C VAL A 10 -11.17 24.38 -2.41
N ALA A 11 -12.46 24.70 -2.62
CA ALA A 11 -13.22 25.56 -1.73
C ALA A 11 -13.44 24.94 -0.33
N ASN A 12 -13.44 23.61 -0.21
CA ASN A 12 -13.64 22.87 1.04
C ASN A 12 -12.35 22.51 1.78
N LEU A 13 -11.17 22.88 1.27
CA LEU A 13 -9.93 22.72 1.99
C LEU A 13 -9.86 23.69 3.19
N PRO A 14 -9.31 23.29 4.34
CA PRO A 14 -9.01 24.21 5.43
C PRO A 14 -8.25 25.43 4.92
N HIS A 15 -8.54 26.61 5.44
CA HIS A 15 -7.98 27.88 4.95
C HIS A 15 -6.44 27.86 4.83
N GLN A 16 -5.77 27.15 5.74
CA GLN A 16 -4.31 26.96 5.74
C GLN A 16 -3.77 26.18 4.54
N TRP A 17 -4.59 25.40 3.83
CA TRP A 17 -4.20 24.61 2.66
C TRP A 17 -4.47 25.35 1.32
N ARG A 18 -5.06 26.54 1.37
CA ARG A 18 -5.34 27.37 0.19
C ARG A 18 -4.15 28.27 -0.20
N MET A 19 -3.09 28.28 0.58
CA MET A 19 -1.89 29.08 0.30
C MET A 19 -1.10 28.44 -0.85
N THR A 20 -0.92 29.16 -1.92
CA THR A 20 -0.24 28.70 -3.14
C THR A 20 1.26 29.03 -3.17
N ASN A 21 1.76 29.80 -2.20
CA ASN A 21 3.16 30.21 -2.14
C ASN A 21 3.92 29.41 -1.10
N PHE A 22 4.50 28.27 -1.52
CA PHE A 22 5.43 27.53 -0.70
C PHE A 22 6.86 27.97 -1.00
N MET A 23 7.71 28.06 0.03
CA MET A 23 9.13 28.36 -0.14
C MET A 23 9.83 27.26 -0.98
N PHE A 24 9.43 26.01 -0.76
CA PHE A 24 9.90 24.84 -1.51
C PHE A 24 8.69 24.12 -2.10
N PRO A 25 8.47 24.14 -3.43
CA PRO A 25 7.42 23.36 -4.04
C PRO A 25 7.78 21.86 -3.94
N ILE A 26 6.94 21.10 -3.25
CA ILE A 26 7.08 19.64 -3.15
C ILE A 26 6.12 19.03 -4.18
N PRO A 27 6.62 18.25 -5.16
CA PRO A 27 5.76 17.50 -6.06
C PRO A 27 4.86 16.54 -5.26
N ALA A 28 3.58 16.50 -5.58
CA ALA A 28 2.69 15.52 -4.96
C ALA A 28 3.07 14.11 -5.44
N PRO A 29 3.40 13.17 -4.53
CA PRO A 29 3.56 11.76 -4.90
C PRO A 29 2.30 11.27 -5.61
N SER A 30 2.46 10.42 -6.63
CA SER A 30 1.31 10.02 -7.44
C SER A 30 1.50 8.67 -8.10
N VAL A 31 0.39 7.96 -8.33
CA VAL A 31 0.33 6.68 -9.04
C VAL A 31 -0.40 6.86 -10.36
N GLU A 32 -0.04 6.09 -11.37
CA GLU A 32 -0.72 6.06 -12.66
C GLU A 32 -2.12 5.47 -12.55
N ILE A 33 -3.03 5.93 -13.40
CA ILE A 33 -4.40 5.40 -13.50
C ILE A 33 -4.56 4.77 -14.89
N SER A 34 -4.99 3.53 -14.93
CA SER A 34 -5.22 2.80 -16.18
C SER A 34 -6.23 3.53 -17.08
N GLY A 35 -5.83 3.73 -18.34
CA GLY A 35 -6.67 4.40 -19.33
C GLY A 35 -6.85 5.91 -19.13
N ARG A 36 -6.03 6.57 -18.29
CA ARG A 36 -6.10 8.01 -18.04
C ARG A 36 -4.75 8.69 -18.16
N THR A 37 -4.76 9.96 -18.48
CA THR A 37 -3.58 10.84 -18.45
C THR A 37 -3.41 11.50 -17.07
N GLU A 38 -4.49 11.61 -16.30
CA GLU A 38 -4.44 12.10 -14.93
C GLU A 38 -3.80 11.05 -14.02
N ARG A 39 -3.07 11.52 -13.02
CA ARG A 39 -2.46 10.67 -12.00
C ARG A 39 -3.25 10.74 -10.69
N PHE A 40 -3.26 9.66 -9.94
CA PHE A 40 -3.82 9.61 -8.60
C PHE A 40 -2.83 10.24 -7.62
N ALA A 41 -3.12 11.44 -7.15
CA ALA A 41 -2.30 12.11 -6.14
C ALA A 41 -2.41 11.38 -4.80
N VAL A 42 -1.28 10.97 -4.22
CA VAL A 42 -1.25 10.22 -2.97
C VAL A 42 -1.07 11.14 -1.79
N ARG A 43 -1.97 11.00 -0.82
CA ARG A 43 -1.98 11.77 0.41
C ARG A 43 -1.30 11.03 1.57
N ARG A 44 -1.64 9.77 1.79
CA ARG A 44 -1.11 8.90 2.83
C ARG A 44 -1.14 7.45 2.36
N ILE A 45 -0.26 6.63 2.92
CA ILE A 45 -0.28 5.18 2.74
C ILE A 45 -0.47 4.56 4.12
N PHE A 46 -1.60 3.88 4.30
CA PHE A 46 -1.87 3.03 5.45
C PHE A 46 -1.54 1.58 5.09
N CYS A 47 -0.97 0.84 6.02
CA CYS A 47 -0.65 -0.56 5.84
C CYS A 47 -1.32 -1.37 6.95
N VAL A 48 -1.86 -2.53 6.60
CA VAL A 48 -2.50 -3.45 7.56
C VAL A 48 -1.50 -4.52 7.96
N GLY A 49 -1.24 -4.64 9.25
CA GLY A 49 -0.40 -5.72 9.73
C GLY A 49 -1.17 -7.04 9.90
N ARG A 50 -0.58 -8.16 9.42
CA ARG A 50 -1.04 -9.53 9.67
C ARG A 50 -2.47 -9.84 9.20
N ASN A 51 -2.76 -9.56 7.94
CA ASN A 51 -4.10 -9.73 7.38
C ASN A 51 -4.30 -11.05 6.60
N TYR A 52 -3.41 -12.02 6.72
CA TYR A 52 -3.59 -13.37 6.18
C TYR A 52 -3.33 -14.38 7.29
N ALA A 53 -4.25 -15.35 7.46
CA ALA A 53 -4.24 -16.29 8.58
C ALA A 53 -2.96 -17.15 8.63
N GLU A 54 -2.49 -17.65 7.49
CA GLU A 54 -1.24 -18.43 7.43
C GLU A 54 -0.03 -17.59 7.81
N HIS A 55 0.02 -16.34 7.36
CA HIS A 55 1.08 -15.41 7.75
C HIS A 55 1.01 -15.06 9.25
N ALA A 56 -0.20 -14.93 9.83
CA ALA A 56 -0.35 -14.72 11.26
C ALA A 56 0.17 -15.92 12.08
N LYS A 57 -0.08 -17.16 11.63
CA LYS A 57 0.42 -18.39 12.27
C LYS A 57 1.93 -18.51 12.24
N GLU A 58 2.61 -18.11 11.15
CA GLU A 58 4.08 -18.08 11.07
C GLU A 58 4.71 -17.27 12.20
N PHE A 59 3.98 -16.29 12.75
CA PHE A 59 4.42 -15.40 13.84
C PHE A 59 3.73 -15.69 15.19
N GLY A 60 2.97 -16.79 15.32
CA GLY A 60 2.37 -17.25 16.58
C GLY A 60 1.26 -16.36 17.14
N ASN A 61 0.47 -15.70 16.25
CA ASN A 61 -0.62 -14.80 16.65
C ASN A 61 -2.00 -15.45 16.46
N ASP A 62 -3.02 -14.92 17.16
CA ASP A 62 -4.41 -15.29 16.96
C ASP A 62 -4.91 -14.81 15.59
N GLU A 63 -5.69 -15.65 14.91
CA GLU A 63 -6.17 -15.40 13.56
C GLU A 63 -7.13 -14.20 13.46
N ARG A 64 -7.78 -13.77 14.56
CA ARG A 64 -8.77 -12.70 14.58
C ARG A 64 -8.51 -11.58 15.60
N ASP A 65 -7.25 -11.37 15.94
CA ASP A 65 -6.90 -10.14 16.65
C ASP A 65 -7.31 -8.92 15.81
N PRO A 66 -7.78 -7.83 16.43
CA PRO A 66 -8.14 -6.61 15.71
C PRO A 66 -7.02 -6.17 14.76
N PRO A 67 -7.35 -5.70 13.54
CA PRO A 67 -6.34 -5.25 12.60
C PRO A 67 -5.59 -4.05 13.20
N PHE A 68 -4.28 -4.08 13.12
CA PHE A 68 -3.47 -2.93 13.47
C PHE A 68 -2.89 -2.26 12.22
N PHE A 69 -2.63 -0.98 12.33
CA PHE A 69 -2.21 -0.16 11.22
C PHE A 69 -0.87 0.51 11.49
N PHE A 70 -0.06 0.62 10.45
CA PHE A 70 1.12 1.46 10.41
C PHE A 70 1.13 2.26 9.10
N ASN A 71 2.07 3.17 8.92
CA ASN A 71 2.10 4.03 7.75
C ASN A 71 3.42 3.92 7.02
N LYS A 72 3.35 4.11 5.70
CA LYS A 72 4.48 4.55 4.88
C LYS A 72 4.26 6.01 4.48
N PRO A 73 5.31 6.84 4.38
CA PRO A 73 5.15 8.19 3.86
C PRO A 73 4.75 8.14 2.38
N ALA A 74 3.99 9.13 1.93
CA ALA A 74 3.48 9.14 0.55
C ALA A 74 4.61 9.19 -0.50
N ASP A 75 5.74 9.79 -0.15
CA ASP A 75 6.94 9.90 -0.99
C ASP A 75 7.82 8.63 -1.00
N ALA A 76 7.47 7.61 -0.20
CA ALA A 76 8.09 6.29 -0.32
C ALA A 76 7.65 5.51 -1.58
N ILE A 77 6.71 6.06 -2.36
CA ILE A 77 6.20 5.41 -3.58
C ILE A 77 7.26 5.32 -4.66
N VAL A 78 7.31 4.14 -5.25
CA VAL A 78 8.10 3.84 -6.45
C VAL A 78 7.17 3.32 -7.54
N PRO A 79 7.25 3.86 -8.78
CA PRO A 79 6.55 3.28 -9.92
C PRO A 79 7.07 1.88 -10.25
N SER A 80 6.19 1.02 -10.76
CA SER A 80 6.57 -0.27 -11.34
C SER A 80 7.62 -0.10 -12.45
N GLY A 81 8.55 -1.05 -12.58
CA GLY A 81 9.63 -1.05 -13.57
C GLY A 81 10.88 -0.27 -13.13
N THR A 82 10.95 0.23 -11.91
CA THR A 82 12.10 1.02 -11.43
C THR A 82 13.29 0.14 -11.04
N VAL A 83 14.50 0.61 -11.34
CA VAL A 83 15.73 0.07 -10.77
C VAL A 83 16.08 0.85 -9.52
N LEU A 84 16.11 0.16 -8.38
CA LEU A 84 16.32 0.73 -7.06
C LEU A 84 17.75 0.54 -6.57
N ALA A 85 18.23 1.45 -5.74
CA ALA A 85 19.41 1.21 -4.93
C ALA A 85 19.06 0.29 -3.75
N TYR A 86 19.95 -0.65 -3.41
CA TYR A 86 19.72 -1.47 -2.23
C TYR A 86 19.76 -0.59 -0.97
N PRO A 87 18.73 -0.64 -0.09
CA PRO A 87 18.64 0.28 1.03
C PRO A 87 19.77 0.05 2.03
N SER A 88 20.28 1.15 2.58
CA SER A 88 21.32 1.11 3.62
C SER A 88 20.78 0.53 4.93
N LEU A 89 21.71 0.16 5.83
CA LEU A 89 21.42 -0.29 7.21
C LEU A 89 20.57 -1.55 7.31
N THR A 90 20.47 -2.36 6.25
CA THR A 90 19.84 -3.68 6.30
C THR A 90 20.69 -4.72 5.56
N GLN A 91 20.64 -5.95 6.03
CA GLN A 91 21.18 -7.14 5.36
C GLN A 91 20.05 -8.14 5.05
N ASP A 92 18.82 -7.81 5.39
CA ASP A 92 17.66 -8.71 5.26
C ASP A 92 16.42 -7.91 4.84
N LEU A 93 16.39 -7.57 3.55
CA LEU A 93 15.27 -6.84 2.94
C LEU A 93 14.28 -7.83 2.33
N HIS A 94 13.03 -7.78 2.78
CA HIS A 94 11.97 -8.68 2.33
C HIS A 94 10.98 -8.01 1.38
N HIS A 95 10.44 -8.81 0.46
CA HIS A 95 9.23 -8.50 -0.29
C HIS A 95 7.99 -8.85 0.54
N GLU A 96 6.92 -8.11 0.32
CA GLU A 96 5.58 -8.38 0.83
C GLU A 96 4.55 -7.99 -0.25
N ALA A 97 4.05 -9.00 -0.98
CA ALA A 97 3.03 -8.80 -2.01
C ALA A 97 1.71 -8.37 -1.39
N GLU A 98 1.13 -7.28 -1.85
CA GLU A 98 -0.10 -6.72 -1.30
C GLU A 98 -1.05 -6.19 -2.36
N LEU A 99 -2.34 -6.31 -2.11
CA LEU A 99 -3.34 -5.51 -2.80
C LEU A 99 -3.32 -4.09 -2.23
N VAL A 100 -3.38 -3.10 -3.12
CA VAL A 100 -3.49 -1.69 -2.75
C VAL A 100 -4.89 -1.20 -3.09
N VAL A 101 -5.58 -0.64 -2.10
CA VAL A 101 -6.89 0.00 -2.27
C VAL A 101 -6.72 1.51 -2.30
N ALA A 102 -7.17 2.15 -3.38
CA ALA A 102 -7.15 3.60 -3.52
C ALA A 102 -8.50 4.20 -3.08
N ILE A 103 -8.48 5.14 -2.15
CA ILE A 103 -9.68 5.82 -1.65
C ILE A 103 -9.99 7.04 -2.50
N GLY A 104 -11.20 7.07 -3.08
CA GLY A 104 -11.68 8.18 -3.92
C GLY A 104 -12.65 9.11 -3.21
N VAL A 105 -13.38 8.61 -2.21
CA VAL A 105 -14.35 9.38 -1.42
C VAL A 105 -13.99 9.26 0.05
N GLY A 106 -13.75 10.39 0.70
CA GLY A 106 -13.41 10.41 2.13
C GLY A 106 -14.59 10.06 3.03
N GLY A 107 -14.28 9.73 4.29
CA GLY A 107 -15.28 9.44 5.32
C GLY A 107 -14.65 9.13 6.67
N ARG A 108 -15.48 9.13 7.70
CA ARG A 108 -15.15 8.68 9.06
C ARG A 108 -16.26 7.73 9.53
N ASN A 109 -15.90 6.70 10.28
CA ASN A 109 -16.82 5.66 10.74
C ASN A 109 -17.62 5.04 9.57
N ILE A 110 -16.92 4.75 8.49
CA ILE A 110 -17.47 4.10 7.28
C ILE A 110 -17.92 2.71 7.69
N THR A 111 -19.15 2.31 7.35
CA THR A 111 -19.59 0.94 7.60
C THR A 111 -19.05 -0.02 6.54
N ALA A 112 -18.91 -1.30 6.87
CA ALA A 112 -18.43 -2.30 5.91
C ALA A 112 -19.34 -2.37 4.66
N GLU A 113 -20.65 -2.19 4.81
CA GLU A 113 -21.63 -2.19 3.72
C GLU A 113 -21.44 -1.00 2.76
N SER A 114 -21.00 0.16 3.28
CA SER A 114 -20.80 1.37 2.48
C SER A 114 -19.38 1.49 1.92
N ALA A 115 -18.44 0.68 2.39
CA ALA A 115 -17.01 0.79 2.09
C ALA A 115 -16.70 0.83 0.59
N ALA A 116 -17.38 -0.01 -0.23
CA ALA A 116 -17.18 -0.04 -1.67
C ALA A 116 -17.44 1.31 -2.36
N SER A 117 -18.34 2.14 -1.82
CA SER A 117 -18.63 3.47 -2.39
C SER A 117 -17.47 4.46 -2.22
N HIS A 118 -16.58 4.22 -1.27
CA HIS A 118 -15.40 5.04 -0.97
C HIS A 118 -14.17 4.67 -1.82
N ILE A 119 -14.16 3.49 -2.43
CA ILE A 119 -13.04 3.01 -3.24
C ILE A 119 -13.03 3.72 -4.60
N PHE A 120 -11.86 4.17 -5.05
CA PHE A 120 -11.59 4.63 -6.41
C PHE A 120 -11.18 3.47 -7.32
N GLY A 121 -10.28 2.62 -6.84
CA GLY A 121 -9.71 1.51 -7.62
C GLY A 121 -8.72 0.70 -6.82
N PHE A 122 -8.02 -0.19 -7.54
CA PHE A 122 -7.07 -1.14 -6.98
C PHE A 122 -5.77 -1.12 -7.76
N ALA A 123 -4.67 -1.44 -7.08
CA ALA A 123 -3.38 -1.67 -7.69
C ALA A 123 -2.67 -2.85 -7.03
N THR A 124 -1.68 -3.39 -7.72
CA THR A 124 -0.72 -4.33 -7.16
C THR A 124 0.35 -3.55 -6.41
N GLY A 125 0.83 -4.05 -5.27
CA GLY A 125 1.85 -3.39 -4.47
C GLY A 125 2.84 -4.33 -3.83
N ASN A 126 3.95 -3.76 -3.35
CA ASN A 126 4.97 -4.45 -2.57
C ASN A 126 5.36 -3.59 -1.37
N ASP A 127 5.08 -4.07 -0.14
CA ASP A 127 5.46 -3.42 1.12
C ASP A 127 6.86 -3.85 1.53
N LEU A 128 7.89 -3.23 0.92
CA LEU A 128 9.28 -3.55 1.20
C LEU A 128 9.62 -3.32 2.67
N THR A 129 10.30 -4.29 3.26
CA THR A 129 10.54 -4.35 4.70
C THR A 129 11.99 -4.66 5.00
N ARG A 130 12.68 -3.78 5.73
CA ARG A 130 13.96 -4.10 6.38
C ARG A 130 13.69 -5.03 7.56
N ARG A 131 13.75 -6.33 7.33
CA ARG A 131 13.25 -7.35 8.26
C ARG A 131 14.06 -7.42 9.54
N ASP A 132 15.36 -7.27 9.43
CA ASP A 132 16.28 -7.18 10.57
C ASP A 132 15.95 -6.01 11.49
N LEU A 133 15.74 -4.81 10.93
CA LEU A 133 15.33 -3.63 11.72
C LEU A 133 13.95 -3.79 12.32
N GLN A 134 13.02 -4.48 11.61
CA GLN A 134 11.70 -4.76 12.17
C GLN A 134 11.79 -5.74 13.35
N ALA A 135 12.62 -6.77 13.25
CA ALA A 135 12.84 -7.72 14.35
C ALA A 135 13.42 -7.03 15.58
N ASP A 136 14.40 -6.14 15.39
CA ASP A 136 14.98 -5.34 16.47
C ASP A 136 13.93 -4.42 17.10
N ALA A 137 13.15 -3.68 16.28
CA ALA A 137 12.07 -2.81 16.77
C ALA A 137 11.03 -3.60 17.59
N LYS A 138 10.62 -4.79 17.11
CA LYS A 138 9.71 -5.68 17.85
C LYS A 138 10.29 -6.11 19.20
N SER A 139 11.56 -6.54 19.24
CA SER A 139 12.22 -7.01 20.47
C SER A 139 12.30 -5.91 21.52
N GLN A 140 12.51 -4.68 21.09
CA GLN A 140 12.62 -3.49 21.94
C GLN A 140 11.30 -2.74 22.14
N ARG A 141 10.18 -3.22 21.57
CA ARG A 141 8.87 -2.58 21.61
C ARG A 141 8.89 -1.14 21.08
N ARG A 142 9.67 -0.91 20.02
CA ARG A 142 9.80 0.38 19.32
C ARG A 142 8.89 0.46 18.09
N PRO A 143 8.58 1.66 17.59
CA PRO A 143 7.89 1.86 16.31
C PRO A 143 8.64 1.21 15.14
N TRP A 144 7.89 0.85 14.08
CA TRP A 144 8.43 0.16 12.90
C TRP A 144 8.90 1.11 11.79
N ASP A 145 8.86 2.41 12.03
CA ASP A 145 9.07 3.42 10.99
C ASP A 145 10.36 3.20 10.20
N MET A 146 11.50 2.96 10.89
CA MET A 146 12.78 2.76 10.20
C MET A 146 12.86 1.45 9.41
N SER A 147 11.98 0.51 9.68
CA SER A 147 11.89 -0.78 8.97
C SER A 147 10.85 -0.78 7.85
N LYS A 148 9.83 0.09 7.92
CA LYS A 148 8.68 0.12 7.02
C LYS A 148 8.53 1.42 6.23
N ALA A 149 8.93 2.55 6.80
CA ALA A 149 8.70 3.90 6.27
C ALA A 149 10.00 4.53 5.73
N PHE A 150 10.84 3.74 5.06
CA PHE A 150 12.06 4.22 4.43
C PHE A 150 11.81 4.60 2.96
N ASP A 151 12.73 5.34 2.38
CA ASP A 151 12.68 5.80 0.99
C ASP A 151 12.53 4.61 0.03
N GLU A 152 11.71 4.76 -1.01
CA GLU A 152 11.50 3.75 -2.05
C GLU A 152 10.93 2.41 -1.51
N SER A 153 10.23 2.43 -0.38
CA SER A 153 9.73 1.22 0.29
C SER A 153 8.34 0.77 -0.15
N ALA A 154 7.65 1.51 -1.03
CA ALA A 154 6.32 1.18 -1.53
C ALA A 154 6.30 1.13 -3.06
N VAL A 155 6.56 -0.05 -3.63
CA VAL A 155 6.42 -0.24 -5.09
C VAL A 155 4.96 -0.44 -5.42
N ILE A 156 4.37 0.44 -6.24
CA ILE A 156 2.96 0.42 -6.56
C ILE A 156 2.75 0.44 -8.07
N GLY A 157 2.01 -0.53 -8.57
CA GLY A 157 1.58 -0.63 -9.96
C GLY A 157 0.49 0.38 -10.31
N THR A 158 0.07 0.38 -11.57
CA THR A 158 -0.98 1.26 -12.09
C THR A 158 -2.33 0.95 -11.44
N ILE A 159 -3.04 1.96 -10.95
CA ILE A 159 -4.38 1.82 -10.37
C ILE A 159 -5.40 1.55 -11.48
N VAL A 160 -6.16 0.46 -11.33
CA VAL A 160 -7.33 0.17 -12.16
C VAL A 160 -8.58 0.67 -11.43
N PRO A 161 -9.34 1.63 -12.02
CA PRO A 161 -10.58 2.09 -11.41
C PRO A 161 -11.60 0.96 -11.26
N GLY A 162 -12.21 0.85 -10.08
CA GLY A 162 -13.21 -0.19 -9.78
C GLY A 162 -13.68 -0.13 -8.34
N LYS A 163 -14.82 -0.78 -8.06
CA LYS A 163 -15.42 -0.80 -6.71
C LYS A 163 -15.27 -2.13 -6.00
N SER A 164 -14.82 -3.15 -6.71
CA SER A 164 -14.59 -4.49 -6.17
C SER A 164 -13.49 -5.20 -6.95
N ILE A 165 -12.88 -6.18 -6.32
CA ILE A 165 -11.98 -7.16 -6.91
C ILE A 165 -12.51 -8.55 -6.53
N SER A 166 -12.30 -9.55 -7.40
CA SER A 166 -12.73 -10.92 -7.12
C SER A 166 -12.01 -11.48 -5.89
N PRO A 167 -12.71 -12.10 -4.95
CA PRO A 167 -12.06 -12.81 -3.86
C PRO A 167 -11.24 -14.02 -4.35
N ASP A 168 -11.58 -14.57 -5.53
CA ASP A 168 -10.83 -15.66 -6.15
C ASP A 168 -9.60 -15.19 -6.93
N ALA A 169 -9.40 -13.88 -7.10
CA ALA A 169 -8.21 -13.35 -7.75
C ALA A 169 -6.96 -13.81 -6.99
N ALA A 170 -6.01 -14.39 -7.72
CA ALA A 170 -4.76 -14.81 -7.13
C ALA A 170 -3.82 -13.61 -6.94
N ILE A 171 -3.06 -13.63 -5.85
CA ILE A 171 -1.92 -12.75 -5.57
C ILE A 171 -0.66 -13.59 -5.50
N ARG A 172 0.36 -13.23 -6.29
CA ARG A 172 1.62 -13.98 -6.41
C ARG A 172 2.80 -13.02 -6.31
N CYS A 173 3.91 -13.53 -5.76
CA CYS A 173 5.19 -12.83 -5.79
C CYS A 173 6.28 -13.75 -6.31
N HIS A 174 7.08 -13.22 -7.23
CA HIS A 174 8.27 -13.88 -7.75
C HIS A 174 9.51 -13.05 -7.41
N VAL A 175 10.57 -13.73 -6.96
CA VAL A 175 11.92 -13.17 -6.86
C VAL A 175 12.74 -13.87 -7.94
N ASP A 176 13.20 -13.11 -8.93
CA ASP A 176 13.65 -13.62 -10.21
C ASP A 176 12.56 -14.56 -10.80
N GLU A 177 12.89 -15.80 -11.17
CA GLU A 177 11.93 -16.77 -11.71
C GLU A 177 11.26 -17.65 -10.60
N GLN A 178 11.56 -17.40 -9.31
CA GLN A 178 11.09 -18.25 -8.23
C GLN A 178 9.81 -17.71 -7.61
N LEU A 179 8.73 -18.49 -7.67
CA LEU A 179 7.49 -18.21 -6.96
C LEU A 179 7.74 -18.28 -5.44
N ARG A 180 7.45 -17.20 -4.74
CA ARG A 180 7.63 -17.05 -3.29
C ARG A 180 6.32 -16.99 -2.53
N GLN A 181 5.38 -16.21 -3.02
CA GLN A 181 4.06 -16.07 -2.41
C GLN A 181 2.99 -16.46 -3.42
N ASN A 182 1.96 -17.16 -2.97
CA ASN A 182 0.80 -17.52 -3.77
C ASN A 182 -0.41 -17.74 -2.86
N ALA A 183 -1.43 -16.89 -3.01
CA ALA A 183 -2.66 -16.92 -2.23
C ALA A 183 -3.81 -16.32 -3.04
N LYS A 184 -5.01 -16.28 -2.47
CA LYS A 184 -6.14 -15.55 -3.02
C LYS A 184 -6.41 -14.27 -2.22
N ILE A 185 -7.01 -13.29 -2.87
CA ILE A 185 -7.48 -12.06 -2.20
C ILE A 185 -8.50 -12.39 -1.11
N GLY A 186 -9.33 -13.41 -1.32
CA GLY A 186 -10.32 -13.88 -0.35
C GLY A 186 -9.75 -14.56 0.90
N ASP A 187 -8.44 -14.91 0.91
CA ASP A 187 -7.78 -15.50 2.08
C ASP A 187 -7.43 -14.48 3.17
N MET A 188 -7.75 -13.19 2.93
CA MET A 188 -7.59 -12.15 3.94
C MET A 188 -8.46 -12.44 5.17
N THR A 189 -7.89 -12.34 6.36
CA THR A 189 -8.60 -12.43 7.64
C THR A 189 -9.65 -11.32 7.80
N TRP A 190 -9.26 -10.12 7.42
CA TRP A 190 -10.08 -8.91 7.41
C TRP A 190 -10.32 -8.50 5.95
N PRO A 191 -11.52 -8.73 5.39
CA PRO A 191 -11.88 -8.29 4.05
C PRO A 191 -11.72 -6.77 3.88
N ILE A 192 -11.54 -6.32 2.64
CA ILE A 192 -11.30 -4.91 2.31
C ILE A 192 -12.33 -3.99 2.98
N SER A 193 -13.60 -4.37 2.99
CA SER A 193 -14.68 -3.59 3.59
C SER A 193 -14.52 -3.43 5.10
N GLU A 194 -14.09 -4.47 5.79
CA GLU A 194 -13.85 -4.44 7.23
C GLU A 194 -12.56 -3.67 7.57
N VAL A 195 -11.53 -3.78 6.73
CA VAL A 195 -10.30 -2.96 6.85
C VAL A 195 -10.65 -1.46 6.75
N ILE A 196 -11.44 -1.06 5.74
CA ILE A 196 -11.87 0.34 5.57
C ILE A 196 -12.70 0.80 6.78
N ALA A 197 -13.63 -0.03 7.24
CA ALA A 197 -14.46 0.27 8.41
C ALA A 197 -13.60 0.47 9.67
N ALA A 198 -12.70 -0.47 9.97
CA ALA A 198 -11.80 -0.39 11.12
C ALA A 198 -10.89 0.84 11.03
N LEU A 199 -10.20 1.07 9.90
CA LEU A 199 -9.30 2.20 9.73
C LEU A 199 -10.03 3.54 9.84
N SER A 200 -11.23 3.65 9.27
CA SER A 200 -12.01 4.89 9.30
C SER A 200 -12.54 5.26 10.69
N SER A 201 -12.53 4.34 11.65
CA SER A 201 -12.83 4.63 13.06
C SER A 201 -11.69 5.37 13.76
N TYR A 202 -10.44 5.07 13.39
CA TYR A 202 -9.25 5.74 13.94
C TYR A 202 -9.02 7.11 13.27
N VAL A 203 -9.17 7.20 11.94
CA VAL A 203 -8.85 8.40 11.17
C VAL A 203 -9.97 8.74 10.17
N ALA A 204 -10.12 10.02 9.83
CA ALA A 204 -10.93 10.38 8.68
C ALA A 204 -10.16 10.04 7.40
N LEU A 205 -10.66 9.11 6.58
CA LEU A 205 -10.14 8.85 5.26
C LEU A 205 -10.45 10.01 4.31
N ALA A 206 -9.64 10.17 3.28
CA ALA A 206 -9.83 11.20 2.25
C ALA A 206 -9.43 10.65 0.88
N ALA A 207 -9.92 11.30 -0.17
CA ALA A 207 -9.44 11.04 -1.52
C ALA A 207 -7.92 11.21 -1.57
N GLY A 208 -7.23 10.27 -2.19
CA GLY A 208 -5.77 10.20 -2.22
C GLY A 208 -5.14 9.30 -1.16
N ASP A 209 -5.90 8.80 -0.18
CA ASP A 209 -5.37 7.78 0.74
C ASP A 209 -5.26 6.43 0.03
N LEU A 210 -4.15 5.72 0.27
CA LEU A 210 -3.93 4.33 -0.14
C LEU A 210 -3.96 3.43 1.08
N ILE A 211 -4.45 2.20 0.90
CA ILE A 211 -4.43 1.15 1.92
C ILE A 211 -3.75 -0.08 1.31
N MET A 212 -2.59 -0.45 1.83
CA MET A 212 -1.94 -1.73 1.60
C MET A 212 -2.56 -2.74 2.55
N THR A 213 -3.10 -3.84 2.01
CA THR A 213 -4.08 -4.68 2.73
C THR A 213 -3.47 -5.85 3.50
N GLY A 214 -2.15 -5.93 3.55
CA GLY A 214 -1.43 -7.04 4.17
C GLY A 214 -1.01 -8.10 3.13
N THR A 215 -0.03 -8.89 3.51
CA THR A 215 0.66 -9.85 2.65
C THR A 215 0.38 -11.29 3.08
N PRO A 216 0.26 -12.26 2.14
CA PRO A 216 0.18 -13.68 2.45
C PRO A 216 1.53 -14.26 2.92
N ALA A 217 1.51 -15.52 3.36
CA ALA A 217 2.70 -16.29 3.71
C ALA A 217 3.70 -16.40 2.55
N GLY A 218 4.95 -16.70 2.87
CA GLY A 218 6.04 -16.84 1.92
C GLY A 218 6.85 -15.56 1.68
N VAL A 219 6.75 -14.56 2.57
CA VAL A 219 7.66 -13.40 2.58
C VAL A 219 9.11 -13.85 2.70
N GLY A 220 10.02 -13.14 2.04
CA GLY A 220 11.42 -13.55 2.04
C GLY A 220 12.33 -12.48 1.45
N PRO A 221 13.66 -12.73 1.48
CA PRO A 221 14.64 -11.75 1.08
C PRO A 221 14.64 -11.50 -0.44
N VAL A 222 14.95 -10.25 -0.80
CA VAL A 222 15.35 -9.84 -2.14
C VAL A 222 16.75 -9.27 -2.04
N ALA A 223 17.71 -9.93 -2.68
CA ALA A 223 19.12 -9.53 -2.62
C ALA A 223 19.43 -8.47 -3.69
N GLN A 224 20.59 -7.83 -3.53
CA GLN A 224 21.13 -6.94 -4.54
C GLN A 224 21.27 -7.67 -5.90
N GLY A 225 20.91 -7.00 -6.98
CA GLY A 225 20.90 -7.56 -8.33
C GLY A 225 19.67 -8.38 -8.72
N GLN A 226 18.83 -8.76 -7.76
CA GLN A 226 17.60 -9.51 -8.01
C GLN A 226 16.44 -8.61 -8.44
N SER A 227 15.50 -9.20 -9.19
CA SER A 227 14.20 -8.63 -9.52
C SER A 227 13.12 -9.19 -8.60
N CYS A 228 12.09 -8.40 -8.33
CA CYS A 228 10.91 -8.84 -7.62
C CYS A 228 9.66 -8.35 -8.34
N ARG A 229 8.72 -9.27 -8.58
CA ARG A 229 7.48 -9.01 -9.32
C ARG A 229 6.30 -9.54 -8.53
N VAL A 230 5.31 -8.66 -8.34
CA VAL A 230 4.02 -8.99 -7.74
C VAL A 230 2.94 -8.94 -8.80
N GLU A 231 2.12 -9.97 -8.87
CA GLU A 231 1.00 -10.14 -9.79
C GLU A 231 -0.30 -10.29 -9.01
N ILE A 232 -1.36 -9.62 -9.46
CA ILE A 232 -2.72 -9.84 -8.99
C ILE A 232 -3.61 -10.00 -10.22
N ASP A 233 -4.41 -11.06 -10.27
CA ASP A 233 -5.29 -11.34 -11.41
C ASP A 233 -6.19 -10.14 -11.70
N GLY A 234 -6.13 -9.64 -12.94
CA GLY A 234 -6.92 -8.49 -13.40
C GLY A 234 -6.31 -7.11 -13.12
N LEU A 235 -5.12 -7.03 -12.52
CA LEU A 235 -4.40 -5.79 -12.29
C LEU A 235 -3.04 -5.79 -13.00
N PRO A 236 -2.51 -4.62 -13.40
CA PRO A 236 -1.12 -4.48 -13.82
C PRO A 236 -0.15 -4.89 -12.71
N GLU A 237 0.96 -5.49 -13.11
CA GLU A 237 2.01 -5.95 -12.20
C GLU A 237 2.71 -4.78 -11.49
N ALA A 238 3.28 -5.08 -10.31
CA ALA A 238 4.23 -4.22 -9.64
C ALA A 238 5.58 -4.93 -9.60
N GLU A 239 6.57 -4.39 -10.32
CA GLU A 239 7.91 -4.96 -10.40
C GLU A 239 8.99 -3.93 -10.09
N PHE A 240 10.11 -4.40 -9.61
CA PHE A 240 11.33 -3.63 -9.44
C PHE A 240 12.55 -4.54 -9.52
N ARG A 241 13.72 -3.94 -9.66
CA ARG A 241 15.01 -4.62 -9.59
C ARG A 241 15.96 -3.82 -8.72
N TYR A 242 16.73 -4.50 -7.87
CA TYR A 242 17.88 -3.85 -7.23
C TYR A 242 19.07 -3.80 -8.17
N GLY A 243 19.72 -2.63 -8.24
CA GLY A 243 21.00 -2.46 -8.94
C GLY A 243 22.08 -3.36 -8.33
N VAL A 244 23.12 -3.62 -9.09
CA VAL A 244 24.31 -4.39 -8.68
C VAL A 244 25.27 -3.51 -7.90
#